data_72df130cf5191daa2b2078fc622c3633
#
_entry.id   72df130cf5191daa2b2078fc622c3633
#
_cell.length_a   1.000
_cell.length_b   1.000
_cell.length_c   1.000
_cell.angle_alpha   90.00
_cell.angle_beta   90.00
_cell.angle_gamma   90.00
#
_symmetry.space_group_name_H-M   'P 1'
#
loop_
_entity.id
_entity.type
_entity.pdbx_description
1 polymer ?
#
loop_
_entity_poly.entity_id
_entity_poly.type
_entity_poly.pdbx_seq_one_letter_code
_entity_poly.pdbx_strand_id
1 'polypeptide(L)'
;MKLCTIIMIGLMAVTSSMAQDSNFQNDFAGTLQYNVSQIQSLAEAIPEDLYGWSPEEGVRSVQSAILHVVSANYFFGMLMGAAPAEGIDPMSLEQTVKGKENIIEALKNSVAYIAEAGKAVSNENLEDMVDFPDGNQYSKRMVMLIAISHSGEHKGQLIAYARMNKIAPPWSQQ
;
A
#
# COMPACT_ATOMS: atom_id res chain seq x y z
N MET A 1 -12.17 70.27 -24.54
CA MET A 1 -11.68 68.92 -24.76
C MET A 1 -11.51 68.28 -23.41
N LYS A 2 -12.43 67.34 -23.02
CA LYS A 2 -12.37 66.61 -21.73
C LYS A 2 -11.79 65.25 -22.04
N LEU A 3 -10.63 64.94 -21.45
CA LEU A 3 -9.93 63.66 -21.56
C LEU A 3 -10.60 62.68 -20.58
N CYS A 4 -11.27 61.67 -21.11
CA CYS A 4 -11.81 60.57 -20.31
C CYS A 4 -10.73 59.50 -20.13
N THR A 5 -10.15 59.40 -18.94
CA THR A 5 -9.23 58.33 -18.58
C THR A 5 -10.04 57.09 -18.23
N ILE A 6 -10.01 56.08 -19.07
CA ILE A 6 -10.60 54.78 -18.79
C ILE A 6 -9.58 53.98 -17.95
N ILE A 7 -9.88 53.79 -16.67
CA ILE A 7 -9.11 52.89 -15.81
C ILE A 7 -9.65 51.47 -16.08
N MET A 8 -8.85 50.64 -16.76
CA MET A 8 -9.09 49.25 -17.00
C MET A 8 -8.62 48.47 -15.73
N ILE A 9 -9.53 48.15 -14.83
CA ILE A 9 -9.23 47.26 -13.69
C ILE A 9 -9.16 45.83 -14.25
N GLY A 10 -7.94 45.31 -14.37
CA GLY A 10 -7.69 43.95 -14.72
C GLY A 10 -8.10 43.03 -13.54
N LEU A 11 -9.23 42.35 -13.69
CA LEU A 11 -9.65 41.28 -12.79
C LEU A 11 -8.71 40.06 -13.03
N MET A 12 -7.65 39.93 -12.23
CA MET A 12 -6.89 38.67 -12.20
C MET A 12 -7.77 37.63 -11.59
N ALA A 13 -8.32 36.75 -12.43
CA ALA A 13 -8.93 35.52 -11.98
C ALA A 13 -7.85 34.64 -11.38
N VAL A 14 -7.78 34.57 -10.06
CA VAL A 14 -7.05 33.53 -9.35
C VAL A 14 -7.82 32.24 -9.58
N THR A 15 -7.51 31.51 -10.64
CA THR A 15 -7.96 30.15 -10.82
C THR A 15 -7.21 29.30 -9.81
N SER A 16 -7.82 29.04 -8.66
CA SER A 16 -7.33 28.08 -7.69
C SER A 16 -7.18 26.74 -8.41
N SER A 17 -5.94 26.32 -8.61
CA SER A 17 -5.59 25.01 -9.17
C SER A 17 -5.93 23.94 -8.13
N MET A 18 -7.22 23.65 -7.95
CA MET A 18 -7.69 22.58 -7.04
C MET A 18 -7.57 21.18 -7.68
N ALA A 19 -7.12 21.10 -8.96
CA ALA A 19 -7.09 19.85 -9.71
C ALA A 19 -5.81 19.03 -9.56
N GLN A 20 -4.79 19.55 -8.85
CA GLN A 20 -3.46 18.90 -8.75
C GLN A 20 -3.21 18.23 -7.38
N ASP A 21 -4.14 18.38 -6.45
CA ASP A 21 -3.89 18.11 -5.05
C ASP A 21 -4.06 16.64 -4.62
N SER A 22 -4.59 15.76 -5.48
CA SER A 22 -4.82 14.35 -5.11
C SER A 22 -4.05 13.33 -5.97
N ASN A 23 -3.22 13.77 -6.90
CA ASN A 23 -2.58 12.88 -7.87
C ASN A 23 -1.64 11.87 -7.18
N PHE A 24 -0.76 12.34 -6.28
CA PHE A 24 0.20 11.44 -5.62
C PHE A 24 -0.49 10.41 -4.73
N GLN A 25 -1.48 10.80 -3.93
CA GLN A 25 -2.23 9.89 -3.06
C GLN A 25 -3.05 8.87 -3.87
N ASN A 26 -3.63 9.30 -4.99
CA ASN A 26 -4.34 8.41 -5.92
C ASN A 26 -3.38 7.46 -6.62
N ASP A 27 -2.22 7.94 -7.08
CA ASP A 27 -1.18 7.13 -7.71
C ASP A 27 -0.61 6.10 -6.71
N PHE A 28 -0.40 6.51 -5.45
CA PHE A 28 -0.05 5.62 -4.37
C PHE A 28 -1.08 4.50 -4.19
N ALA A 29 -2.34 4.88 -3.96
CA ALA A 29 -3.41 3.92 -3.71
C ALA A 29 -3.61 2.98 -4.90
N GLY A 30 -3.58 3.49 -6.13
CA GLY A 30 -3.71 2.70 -7.36
C GLY A 30 -2.56 1.72 -7.56
N THR A 31 -1.31 2.17 -7.35
CA THR A 31 -0.13 1.32 -7.52
C THR A 31 -0.06 0.23 -6.44
N LEU A 32 -0.37 0.58 -5.19
CA LEU A 32 -0.46 -0.37 -4.09
C LEU A 32 -1.55 -1.41 -4.35
N GLN A 33 -2.75 -0.97 -4.75
CA GLN A 33 -3.86 -1.86 -5.09
C GLN A 33 -3.49 -2.80 -6.24
N TYR A 34 -2.80 -2.33 -7.27
CA TYR A 34 -2.30 -3.16 -8.37
C TYR A 34 -1.35 -4.26 -7.86
N ASN A 35 -0.36 -3.92 -7.03
CA ASN A 35 0.56 -4.90 -6.46
C ASN A 35 -0.18 -5.93 -5.60
N VAL A 36 -1.04 -5.47 -4.69
CA VAL A 36 -1.73 -6.36 -3.74
C VAL A 36 -2.78 -7.21 -4.43
N SER A 37 -3.44 -6.73 -5.49
CA SER A 37 -4.37 -7.56 -6.28
C SER A 37 -3.66 -8.74 -6.94
N GLN A 38 -2.41 -8.57 -7.36
CA GLN A 38 -1.59 -9.67 -7.88
C GLN A 38 -1.14 -10.63 -6.76
N ILE A 39 -0.79 -10.13 -5.57
CA ILE A 39 -0.53 -10.97 -4.40
C ILE A 39 -1.78 -11.79 -4.05
N GLN A 40 -2.96 -11.16 -4.05
CA GLN A 40 -4.23 -11.84 -3.80
C GLN A 40 -4.49 -12.94 -4.85
N SER A 41 -4.31 -12.65 -6.12
CA SER A 41 -4.48 -13.64 -7.18
C SER A 41 -3.53 -14.83 -7.04
N LEU A 42 -2.29 -14.60 -6.58
CA LEU A 42 -1.35 -15.69 -6.24
C LEU A 42 -1.82 -16.47 -5.03
N ALA A 43 -2.26 -15.79 -3.97
CA ALA A 43 -2.79 -16.42 -2.77
C ALA A 43 -3.99 -17.33 -3.11
N GLU A 44 -4.89 -16.87 -3.99
CA GLU A 44 -6.03 -17.66 -4.46
C GLU A 44 -5.60 -18.87 -5.31
N ALA A 45 -4.57 -18.71 -6.17
CA ALA A 45 -4.08 -19.77 -7.06
C ALA A 45 -3.22 -20.82 -6.36
N ILE A 46 -2.49 -20.46 -5.31
CA ILE A 46 -1.66 -21.39 -4.54
C ILE A 46 -2.58 -22.31 -3.70
N PRO A 47 -2.48 -23.66 -3.81
CA PRO A 47 -3.21 -24.60 -2.98
C PRO A 47 -2.93 -24.41 -1.48
N GLU A 48 -3.92 -24.69 -0.64
CA GLU A 48 -3.83 -24.46 0.80
C GLU A 48 -2.73 -25.29 1.47
N ASP A 49 -2.50 -26.51 1.01
CA ASP A 49 -1.43 -27.39 1.50
C ASP A 49 -0.02 -26.84 1.26
N LEU A 50 0.12 -25.89 0.33
CA LEU A 50 1.37 -25.17 0.09
C LEU A 50 1.53 -23.87 0.90
N TYR A 51 0.56 -23.50 1.72
CA TYR A 51 0.68 -22.26 2.50
C TYR A 51 1.80 -22.30 3.55
N GLY A 52 2.10 -23.51 4.06
CA GLY A 52 3.25 -23.74 4.94
C GLY A 52 4.59 -23.91 4.21
N TRP A 53 4.60 -24.00 2.88
CA TRP A 53 5.81 -24.23 2.10
C TRP A 53 6.74 -23.00 2.10
N SER A 54 8.04 -23.24 2.24
CA SER A 54 9.11 -22.26 2.05
C SER A 54 10.23 -22.87 1.20
N PRO A 55 11.00 -22.04 0.46
CA PRO A 55 12.08 -22.56 -0.40
C PRO A 55 13.24 -23.16 0.41
N GLU A 56 13.47 -22.68 1.63
CA GLU A 56 14.57 -23.10 2.50
C GLU A 56 14.23 -22.81 3.96
N GLU A 57 14.91 -23.47 4.90
CA GLU A 57 14.80 -23.22 6.33
C GLU A 57 15.19 -21.75 6.64
N GLY A 58 14.44 -21.11 7.53
CA GLY A 58 14.65 -19.70 7.90
C GLY A 58 14.06 -18.68 6.93
N VAL A 59 13.53 -19.11 5.79
CA VAL A 59 12.83 -18.23 4.84
C VAL A 59 11.33 -18.28 5.12
N ARG A 60 10.64 -17.13 5.01
CA ARG A 60 9.18 -17.06 5.18
C ARG A 60 8.46 -18.04 4.28
N SER A 61 7.48 -18.75 4.83
CA SER A 61 6.54 -19.56 4.05
C SER A 61 5.59 -18.68 3.22
N VAL A 62 4.81 -19.28 2.33
CA VAL A 62 3.78 -18.59 1.54
C VAL A 62 2.86 -17.79 2.46
N GLN A 63 2.26 -18.43 3.49
CA GLN A 63 1.36 -17.73 4.42
C GLN A 63 2.07 -16.62 5.19
N SER A 64 3.30 -16.86 5.65
CA SER A 64 4.05 -15.87 6.42
C SER A 64 4.45 -14.67 5.55
N ALA A 65 4.78 -14.87 4.28
CA ALA A 65 5.05 -13.78 3.34
C ALA A 65 3.81 -12.92 3.08
N ILE A 66 2.62 -13.54 2.91
CA ILE A 66 1.35 -12.80 2.74
C ILE A 66 1.00 -12.04 4.02
N LEU A 67 1.06 -12.68 5.19
CA LEU A 67 0.74 -12.05 6.46
C LEU A 67 1.72 -10.94 6.85
N HIS A 68 2.96 -11.04 6.40
CA HIS A 68 3.94 -9.96 6.54
C HIS A 68 3.52 -8.71 5.73
N VAL A 69 3.00 -8.88 4.52
CA VAL A 69 2.41 -7.76 3.75
C VAL A 69 1.21 -7.17 4.50
N VAL A 70 0.35 -8.01 5.09
CA VAL A 70 -0.80 -7.56 5.88
C VAL A 70 -0.34 -6.70 7.06
N SER A 71 0.63 -7.20 7.84
CA SER A 71 1.20 -6.49 9.00
C SER A 71 1.82 -5.16 8.60
N ALA A 72 2.60 -5.16 7.51
CA ALA A 72 3.23 -3.95 6.99
C ALA A 72 2.22 -2.91 6.50
N ASN A 73 1.12 -3.33 5.87
CA ASN A 73 0.06 -2.40 5.46
C ASN A 73 -0.56 -1.67 6.66
N TYR A 74 -0.85 -2.38 7.75
CA TYR A 74 -1.35 -1.73 8.97
C TYR A 74 -0.31 -0.81 9.58
N PHE A 75 0.93 -1.26 9.67
CA PHE A 75 2.04 -0.46 10.18
C PHE A 75 2.24 0.84 9.40
N PHE A 76 2.36 0.77 8.07
CA PHE A 76 2.53 1.96 7.23
C PHE A 76 1.31 2.89 7.29
N GLY A 77 0.10 2.35 7.36
CA GLY A 77 -1.10 3.14 7.52
C GLY A 77 -1.09 3.96 8.82
N MET A 78 -0.64 3.37 9.93
CA MET A 78 -0.47 4.10 11.20
C MET A 78 0.61 5.19 11.10
N LEU A 79 1.73 4.94 10.41
CA LEU A 79 2.76 5.97 10.17
C LEU A 79 2.23 7.14 9.33
N MET A 80 1.29 6.89 8.43
CA MET A 80 0.61 7.94 7.67
C MET A 80 -0.42 8.72 8.51
N GLY A 81 -0.72 8.27 9.72
CA GLY A 81 -1.61 8.94 10.67
C GLY A 81 -3.00 8.32 10.82
N ALA A 82 -3.24 7.14 10.22
CA ALA A 82 -4.49 6.43 10.45
C ALA A 82 -4.56 5.89 11.89
N ALA A 83 -5.77 5.88 12.45
CA ALA A 83 -6.00 5.22 13.74
C ALA A 83 -5.71 3.72 13.63
N PRO A 84 -5.19 3.05 14.68
CA PRO A 84 -5.06 1.60 14.69
C PRO A 84 -6.40 0.92 14.38
N ALA A 85 -6.37 -0.10 13.52
CA ALA A 85 -7.57 -0.86 13.20
C ALA A 85 -8.05 -1.62 14.45
N GLU A 86 -9.34 -1.51 14.76
CA GLU A 86 -9.92 -2.12 15.96
C GLU A 86 -9.73 -3.64 15.97
N GLY A 87 -9.23 -4.18 17.08
CA GLY A 87 -9.00 -5.61 17.25
C GLY A 87 -7.83 -6.19 16.46
N ILE A 88 -7.06 -5.36 15.77
CA ILE A 88 -5.89 -5.79 14.98
C ILE A 88 -4.60 -5.40 15.69
N ASP A 89 -3.81 -6.40 16.05
CA ASP A 89 -2.41 -6.22 16.45
C ASP A 89 -1.51 -6.68 15.28
N PRO A 90 -0.92 -5.74 14.51
CA PRO A 90 -0.10 -6.08 13.35
C PRO A 90 1.08 -7.01 13.66
N MET A 91 1.60 -6.96 14.88
CA MET A 91 2.77 -7.78 15.30
C MET A 91 2.40 -9.23 15.57
N SER A 92 1.13 -9.54 15.80
CA SER A 92 0.66 -10.90 16.12
C SER A 92 0.05 -11.64 14.92
N LEU A 93 -0.17 -10.98 13.78
CA LEU A 93 -0.94 -11.55 12.66
C LEU A 93 -0.31 -12.83 12.09
N GLU A 94 1.01 -12.91 11.96
CA GLU A 94 1.69 -14.11 11.47
C GLU A 94 1.46 -15.34 12.38
N GLN A 95 1.17 -15.12 13.67
CA GLN A 95 0.90 -16.18 14.65
C GLN A 95 -0.59 -16.50 14.78
N THR A 96 -1.45 -15.51 14.65
CA THR A 96 -2.88 -15.61 14.99
C THR A 96 -3.79 -15.94 13.81
N VAL A 97 -3.48 -15.41 12.61
CA VAL A 97 -4.31 -15.64 11.41
C VAL A 97 -3.90 -16.96 10.75
N LYS A 98 -4.85 -17.89 10.60
CA LYS A 98 -4.64 -19.20 10.02
C LYS A 98 -5.74 -19.54 9.01
N GLY A 99 -5.37 -20.39 8.05
CA GLY A 99 -6.27 -20.82 6.97
C GLY A 99 -6.27 -19.84 5.79
N LYS A 100 -6.32 -20.40 4.61
CA LYS A 100 -6.22 -19.67 3.34
C LYS A 100 -7.24 -18.54 3.22
N GLU A 101 -8.49 -18.82 3.53
CA GLU A 101 -9.58 -17.83 3.41
C GLU A 101 -9.38 -16.64 4.35
N ASN A 102 -9.04 -16.88 5.61
CA ASN A 102 -8.78 -15.83 6.60
C ASN A 102 -7.56 -14.97 6.22
N ILE A 103 -6.51 -15.59 5.65
CA ILE A 103 -5.32 -14.88 5.18
C ILE A 103 -5.65 -13.97 4.00
N ILE A 104 -6.45 -14.44 3.04
CA ILE A 104 -6.91 -13.64 1.90
C ILE A 104 -7.81 -12.50 2.37
N GLU A 105 -8.70 -12.74 3.31
CA GLU A 105 -9.55 -11.69 3.89
C GLU A 105 -8.72 -10.63 4.63
N ALA A 106 -7.77 -11.05 5.46
CA ALA A 106 -6.85 -10.14 6.14
C ALA A 106 -6.07 -9.28 5.14
N LEU A 107 -5.62 -9.86 4.01
CA LEU A 107 -4.94 -9.11 2.96
C LEU A 107 -5.85 -8.05 2.34
N LYS A 108 -7.10 -8.39 2.01
CA LYS A 108 -8.09 -7.44 1.47
C LYS A 108 -8.36 -6.29 2.44
N ASN A 109 -8.55 -6.59 3.71
CA ASN A 109 -8.84 -5.58 4.73
C ASN A 109 -7.64 -4.66 4.94
N SER A 110 -6.42 -5.19 4.96
CA SER A 110 -5.20 -4.40 5.16
C SER A 110 -4.93 -3.45 3.99
N VAL A 111 -5.17 -3.87 2.74
CA VAL A 111 -4.97 -2.97 1.59
C VAL A 111 -6.00 -1.85 1.55
N ALA A 112 -7.25 -2.13 1.93
CA ALA A 112 -8.26 -1.08 2.05
C ALA A 112 -7.86 -0.06 3.12
N TYR A 113 -7.40 -0.53 4.29
CA TYR A 113 -6.94 0.33 5.38
C TYR A 113 -5.78 1.25 4.96
N ILE A 114 -4.71 0.72 4.37
CA ILE A 114 -3.55 1.54 3.99
C ILE A 114 -3.86 2.48 2.83
N ALA A 115 -4.71 2.07 1.89
CA ALA A 115 -5.12 2.92 0.77
C ALA A 115 -5.92 4.14 1.26
N GLU A 116 -6.86 3.94 2.18
CA GLU A 116 -7.61 5.04 2.80
C GLU A 116 -6.71 5.93 3.68
N ALA A 117 -5.77 5.33 4.42
CA ALA A 117 -4.77 6.09 5.19
C ALA A 117 -3.96 7.03 4.27
N GLY A 118 -3.49 6.51 3.14
CA GLY A 118 -2.72 7.31 2.18
C GLY A 118 -3.55 8.42 1.54
N LYS A 119 -4.80 8.15 1.15
CA LYS A 119 -5.70 9.17 0.60
C LYS A 119 -6.04 10.28 1.60
N ALA A 120 -6.06 9.96 2.90
CA ALA A 120 -6.35 10.92 3.96
C ALA A 120 -5.18 11.90 4.26
N VAL A 121 -3.97 11.60 3.81
CA VAL A 121 -2.83 12.52 3.96
C VAL A 121 -3.04 13.73 3.03
N SER A 122 -3.16 14.92 3.61
CA SER A 122 -3.24 16.15 2.81
C SER A 122 -1.90 16.47 2.15
N ASN A 123 -1.91 17.27 1.08
CA ASN A 123 -0.68 17.70 0.43
C ASN A 123 0.26 18.47 1.38
N GLU A 124 -0.30 19.23 2.28
CA GLU A 124 0.46 19.98 3.30
C GLU A 124 1.21 19.05 4.26
N ASN A 125 0.63 17.86 4.52
CA ASN A 125 1.17 16.87 5.45
C ASN A 125 2.04 15.79 4.79
N LEU A 126 2.22 15.80 3.47
CA LEU A 126 3.05 14.82 2.76
C LEU A 126 4.51 14.84 3.23
N GLU A 127 5.02 16.00 3.61
CA GLU A 127 6.41 16.17 4.06
C GLU A 127 6.54 16.09 5.59
N ASP A 128 5.46 15.82 6.33
CA ASP A 128 5.54 15.56 7.78
C ASP A 128 6.44 14.36 8.03
N MET A 129 7.41 14.54 8.93
CA MET A 129 8.36 13.51 9.30
C MET A 129 7.77 12.59 10.38
N VAL A 130 7.99 11.30 10.21
CA VAL A 130 7.59 10.25 11.17
C VAL A 130 8.79 9.37 11.53
N ASP A 131 8.84 8.90 12.78
CA ASP A 131 9.88 7.99 13.23
C ASP A 131 9.71 6.61 12.60
N PHE A 132 10.81 6.02 12.17
CA PHE A 132 10.83 4.70 11.55
C PHE A 132 11.69 3.73 12.39
N PRO A 133 11.39 2.40 12.35
CA PRO A 133 12.08 1.42 13.21
C PRO A 133 13.60 1.30 13.00
N ASP A 134 14.12 1.76 11.88
CA ASP A 134 15.55 1.79 11.58
C ASP A 134 16.31 2.93 12.30
N GLY A 135 15.58 3.75 13.10
CA GLY A 135 16.12 4.90 13.82
C GLY A 135 16.20 6.18 13.00
N ASN A 136 15.73 6.18 11.77
CA ASN A 136 15.64 7.36 10.91
C ASN A 136 14.24 7.97 10.95
N GLN A 137 14.13 9.19 10.44
CA GLN A 137 12.84 9.81 10.15
C GLN A 137 12.61 9.86 8.64
N TYR A 138 11.36 9.58 8.22
CA TYR A 138 10.95 9.66 6.83
C TYR A 138 9.71 10.53 6.71
N SER A 139 9.57 11.23 5.58
CA SER A 139 8.32 11.91 5.29
C SER A 139 7.19 10.92 5.01
N LYS A 140 5.94 11.29 5.25
CA LYS A 140 4.77 10.45 4.90
C LYS A 140 4.77 10.08 3.43
N ARG A 141 5.22 10.98 2.54
CA ARG A 141 5.47 10.68 1.13
C ARG A 141 6.43 9.51 0.96
N MET A 142 7.56 9.52 1.68
CA MET A 142 8.54 8.44 1.59
C MET A 142 7.98 7.13 2.16
N VAL A 143 7.20 7.16 3.23
CA VAL A 143 6.50 5.99 3.76
C VAL A 143 5.59 5.35 2.71
N MET A 144 4.85 6.16 1.93
CA MET A 144 4.03 5.67 0.82
C MET A 144 4.87 4.97 -0.26
N LEU A 145 6.02 5.55 -0.64
CA LEU A 145 6.94 4.94 -1.61
C LEU A 145 7.53 3.62 -1.08
N ILE A 146 7.91 3.57 0.20
CA ILE A 146 8.37 2.35 0.87
C ILE A 146 7.28 1.28 0.84
N ALA A 147 6.03 1.61 1.13
CA ALA A 147 4.91 0.67 1.10
C ALA A 147 4.68 0.06 -0.30
N ILE A 148 4.77 0.88 -1.37
CA ILE A 148 4.70 0.39 -2.75
C ILE A 148 5.87 -0.56 -3.05
N SER A 149 7.10 -0.16 -2.70
CA SER A 149 8.30 -0.98 -2.93
C SER A 149 8.20 -2.32 -2.20
N HIS A 150 7.82 -2.30 -0.92
CA HIS A 150 7.64 -3.47 -0.07
C HIS A 150 6.59 -4.44 -0.63
N SER A 151 5.44 -3.93 -1.07
CA SER A 151 4.41 -4.78 -1.71
C SER A 151 4.91 -5.39 -3.02
N GLY A 152 5.69 -4.65 -3.80
CA GLY A 152 6.33 -5.13 -5.04
C GLY A 152 7.37 -6.22 -4.80
N GLU A 153 8.18 -6.09 -3.74
CA GLU A 153 9.17 -7.08 -3.32
C GLU A 153 8.49 -8.41 -2.96
N HIS A 154 7.48 -8.39 -2.09
CA HIS A 154 6.75 -9.60 -1.69
C HIS A 154 5.90 -10.19 -2.82
N LYS A 155 5.38 -9.38 -3.73
CA LYS A 155 4.79 -9.87 -4.97
C LYS A 155 5.81 -10.69 -5.77
N GLY A 156 7.01 -10.18 -5.96
CA GLY A 156 8.10 -10.88 -6.65
C GLY A 156 8.48 -12.19 -5.95
N GLN A 157 8.58 -12.17 -4.62
CA GLN A 157 8.81 -13.36 -3.81
C GLN A 157 7.73 -14.42 -4.01
N LEU A 158 6.45 -14.06 -3.95
CA LEU A 158 5.33 -15.00 -4.13
C LEU A 158 5.22 -15.51 -5.56
N ILE A 159 5.58 -14.71 -6.58
CA ILE A 159 5.72 -15.18 -7.97
C ILE A 159 6.77 -16.29 -8.06
N ALA A 160 7.93 -16.08 -7.43
CA ALA A 160 8.98 -17.10 -7.40
C ALA A 160 8.50 -18.38 -6.70
N TYR A 161 7.83 -18.26 -5.55
CA TYR A 161 7.27 -19.40 -4.82
C TYR A 161 6.23 -20.18 -5.62
N ALA A 162 5.30 -19.50 -6.28
CA ALA A 162 4.33 -20.13 -7.15
C ALA A 162 5.01 -20.93 -8.27
N ARG A 163 5.98 -20.32 -8.97
CA ARG A 163 6.72 -20.97 -10.07
C ARG A 163 7.55 -22.16 -9.62
N MET A 164 8.19 -22.08 -8.45
CA MET A 164 8.94 -23.21 -7.86
C MET A 164 8.01 -24.40 -7.59
N ASN A 165 6.74 -24.15 -7.29
CA ASN A 165 5.70 -25.14 -7.10
C ASN A 165 4.90 -25.44 -8.40
N LYS A 166 5.42 -25.04 -9.57
CA LYS A 166 4.82 -25.27 -10.91
C LYS A 166 3.45 -24.61 -11.10
N ILE A 167 3.19 -23.54 -10.35
CA ILE A 167 1.98 -22.72 -10.45
C ILE A 167 2.32 -21.48 -11.26
N ALA A 168 1.71 -21.32 -12.44
CA ALA A 168 1.85 -20.11 -13.23
C ALA A 168 1.03 -18.96 -12.59
N PRO A 169 1.58 -17.76 -12.47
CA PRO A 169 0.80 -16.61 -12.04
C PRO A 169 -0.45 -16.44 -12.92
N PRO A 170 -1.65 -16.18 -12.33
CA PRO A 170 -2.90 -16.15 -13.10
C PRO A 170 -2.89 -15.21 -14.31
N TRP A 171 -2.19 -14.09 -14.24
CA TRP A 171 -2.08 -13.12 -15.33
C TRP A 171 -1.05 -13.49 -16.41
N SER A 172 -0.28 -14.55 -16.23
CA SER A 172 0.72 -15.03 -17.22
C SER A 172 0.22 -16.20 -18.05
N GLN A 173 -1.01 -16.63 -17.87
CA GLN A 173 -1.68 -17.67 -18.66
C GLN A 173 -2.38 -17.00 -19.85
N GLN A 174 -1.61 -16.69 -20.91
CA GLN A 174 -2.11 -16.23 -22.21
C GLN A 174 -1.66 -17.18 -23.30
#